data_b094f5b4d77e7d7dd596fcf3fdceaa1c
#
_entry.id   b094f5b4d77e7d7dd596fcf3fdceaa1c
#
_cell.length_a   1.000
_cell.length_b   1.000
_cell.length_c   1.000
_cell.angle_alpha   90.00
_cell.angle_beta   90.00
_cell.angle_gamma   90.00
#
_symmetry.space_group_name_H-M   'P 1'
#
loop_
_entity.id
_entity.type
_entity.pdbx_description
1 polymer ?
#
loop_
_entity_poly.entity_id
_entity_poly.type
_entity_poly.pdbx_seq_one_letter_code
_entity_poly.pdbx_strand_id
1 'polypeptide(L)'
;MPRALDAEWHNLSFSALILRLILDNPLDDETPQSRLKQIGMMSVLYYMHQGNQRLTLTNIIELTALTRGGVTETIDQLVSRKILTETMVKNSMGRGQAREFKIAPDIFKRLRSLQGG
;
A
#
# COMPACT_ATOMS: atom_id res chain seq x y z
N MET A 1 -24.19 1.22 -9.37
CA MET A 1 -23.99 0.53 -8.10
C MET A 1 -23.01 -0.61 -8.29
N PRO A 2 -21.91 -0.63 -7.57
CA PRO A 2 -20.96 -1.74 -7.72
C PRO A 2 -21.58 -3.02 -7.17
N ARG A 3 -21.45 -4.06 -7.94
CA ARG A 3 -21.91 -5.38 -7.53
C ARG A 3 -20.80 -6.06 -6.73
N ALA A 4 -21.16 -7.03 -5.90
CA ALA A 4 -20.19 -7.81 -5.16
C ALA A 4 -19.12 -8.40 -6.10
N LEU A 5 -19.53 -8.84 -7.30
CA LEU A 5 -18.63 -9.37 -8.30
C LEU A 5 -17.59 -8.32 -8.75
N ASP A 6 -18.00 -7.06 -8.90
CA ASP A 6 -17.11 -5.99 -9.29
C ASP A 6 -16.06 -5.72 -8.20
N ALA A 7 -16.49 -5.74 -6.94
CA ALA A 7 -15.58 -5.57 -5.81
C ALA A 7 -14.56 -6.70 -5.75
N GLU A 8 -14.99 -7.94 -5.95
CA GLU A 8 -14.10 -9.09 -5.99
C GLU A 8 -13.11 -8.98 -7.14
N TRP A 9 -13.56 -8.56 -8.31
CA TRP A 9 -12.70 -8.36 -9.47
C TRP A 9 -11.62 -7.32 -9.16
N HIS A 10 -11.98 -6.19 -8.54
CA HIS A 10 -11.03 -5.16 -8.17
C HIS A 10 -9.97 -5.69 -7.20
N ASN A 11 -10.40 -6.44 -6.20
CA ASN A 11 -9.49 -7.01 -5.21
C ASN A 11 -8.52 -7.99 -5.85
N LEU A 12 -9.01 -8.86 -6.71
CA LEU A 12 -8.16 -9.83 -7.41
C LEU A 12 -7.19 -9.13 -8.36
N SER A 13 -7.66 -8.12 -9.08
CA SER A 13 -6.82 -7.37 -10.03
C SER A 13 -5.72 -6.61 -9.30
N PHE A 14 -6.06 -6.00 -8.16
CA PHE A 14 -5.07 -5.30 -7.36
C PHE A 14 -3.99 -6.27 -6.87
N SER A 15 -4.41 -7.41 -6.32
CA SER A 15 -3.47 -8.42 -5.81
C SER A 15 -2.54 -8.92 -6.92
N ALA A 16 -3.10 -9.23 -8.09
CA ALA A 16 -2.30 -9.71 -9.22
C ALA A 16 -1.30 -8.66 -9.69
N LEU A 17 -1.71 -7.39 -9.76
CA LEU A 17 -0.83 -6.32 -10.17
C LEU A 17 0.32 -6.13 -9.18
N ILE A 18 0.02 -6.13 -7.88
CA ILE A 18 1.05 -5.95 -6.86
C ILE A 18 2.05 -7.11 -6.88
N LEU A 19 1.57 -8.34 -7.06
CA LEU A 19 2.46 -9.49 -7.19
C LEU A 19 3.45 -9.30 -8.33
N ARG A 20 2.96 -8.86 -9.50
CA ARG A 20 3.82 -8.60 -10.65
C ARG A 20 4.83 -7.49 -10.38
N LEU A 21 4.35 -6.38 -9.81
CA LEU A 21 5.21 -5.23 -9.58
C LEU A 21 6.34 -5.53 -8.62
N ILE A 22 6.11 -6.41 -7.65
CA ILE A 22 7.10 -6.72 -6.62
C ILE A 22 7.91 -7.95 -6.97
N LEU A 23 7.27 -9.07 -7.34
CA LEU A 23 7.99 -10.31 -7.59
C LEU A 23 8.77 -10.29 -8.90
N ASP A 24 8.23 -9.65 -9.93
CA ASP A 24 8.89 -9.62 -11.23
C ASP A 24 9.96 -8.53 -11.33
N ASN A 25 10.06 -7.67 -10.34
CA ASN A 25 11.00 -6.53 -10.34
C ASN A 25 11.74 -6.46 -9.02
N PRO A 26 12.58 -7.45 -8.71
CA PRO A 26 13.36 -7.41 -7.46
C PRO A 26 14.31 -6.22 -7.50
N LEU A 27 14.42 -5.54 -6.37
CA LEU A 27 15.38 -4.46 -6.19
C LEU A 27 16.66 -5.02 -5.57
N ASP A 28 17.76 -4.33 -5.83
CA ASP A 28 19.02 -4.67 -5.17
C ASP A 28 18.83 -4.58 -3.66
N ASP A 29 19.52 -5.43 -2.92
CA ASP A 29 19.48 -5.46 -1.45
C ASP A 29 18.18 -5.95 -0.85
N GLU A 30 17.21 -6.40 -1.66
CA GLU A 30 15.99 -7.02 -1.15
C GLU A 30 16.15 -8.50 -0.93
N THR A 31 15.50 -9.00 0.13
CA THR A 31 15.40 -10.43 0.37
C THR A 31 14.03 -10.93 -0.11
N PRO A 32 13.88 -12.24 -0.36
CA PRO A 32 12.55 -12.79 -0.66
C PRO A 32 11.52 -12.50 0.43
N GLN A 33 11.92 -12.55 1.70
CA GLN A 33 11.04 -12.24 2.81
C GLN A 33 10.59 -10.80 2.78
N SER A 34 11.51 -9.89 2.45
CA SER A 34 11.18 -8.47 2.32
C SER A 34 10.12 -8.25 1.26
N ARG A 35 10.24 -8.91 0.11
CA ARG A 35 9.25 -8.78 -0.96
C ARG A 35 7.88 -9.30 -0.52
N LEU A 36 7.83 -10.42 0.19
CA LEU A 36 6.55 -10.94 0.72
C LEU A 36 5.92 -9.99 1.72
N LYS A 37 6.72 -9.37 2.58
CA LYS A 37 6.21 -8.36 3.52
C LYS A 37 5.63 -7.16 2.80
N GLN A 38 6.26 -6.73 1.72
CA GLN A 38 5.77 -5.63 0.91
C GLN A 38 4.42 -5.96 0.27
N ILE A 39 4.28 -7.18 -0.26
CA ILE A 39 3.02 -7.63 -0.84
C ILE A 39 1.92 -7.63 0.21
N GLY A 40 2.18 -8.20 1.38
CA GLY A 40 1.22 -8.21 2.48
C GLY A 40 0.86 -6.80 2.94
N MET A 41 1.85 -5.93 3.04
CA MET A 41 1.60 -4.54 3.44
C MET A 41 0.71 -3.82 2.42
N MET A 42 0.95 -4.01 1.12
CA MET A 42 0.09 -3.38 0.11
C MET A 42 -1.35 -3.87 0.21
N SER A 43 -1.56 -5.13 0.55
CA SER A 43 -2.91 -5.66 0.78
C SER A 43 -3.60 -4.96 1.95
N VAL A 44 -2.86 -4.73 3.04
CA VAL A 44 -3.36 -4.00 4.22
C VAL A 44 -3.71 -2.56 3.83
N LEU A 45 -2.82 -1.90 3.09
CA LEU A 45 -3.03 -0.50 2.71
C LEU A 45 -4.24 -0.37 1.78
N TYR A 46 -4.43 -1.30 0.87
CA TYR A 46 -5.59 -1.30 -0.01
C TYR A 46 -6.88 -1.48 0.79
N TYR A 47 -6.88 -2.40 1.74
CA TYR A 47 -8.00 -2.60 2.65
C TYR A 47 -8.35 -1.31 3.39
N MET A 48 -7.33 -0.63 3.93
CA MET A 48 -7.52 0.64 4.63
C MET A 48 -8.05 1.72 3.68
N HIS A 49 -7.50 1.78 2.47
CA HIS A 49 -7.96 2.73 1.45
C HIS A 49 -9.43 2.54 1.12
N GLN A 50 -9.86 1.29 0.96
CA GLN A 50 -11.26 0.98 0.68
C GLN A 50 -12.19 1.39 1.82
N GLY A 51 -11.68 1.35 3.06
CA GLY A 51 -12.44 1.78 4.23
C GLY A 51 -12.29 3.27 4.54
N ASN A 52 -11.70 4.04 3.65
CA ASN A 52 -11.46 5.48 3.82
C ASN A 52 -10.64 5.80 5.07
N GLN A 53 -9.77 4.89 5.47
CA GLN A 53 -8.85 5.13 6.59
C GLN A 53 -7.61 5.85 6.09
N ARG A 54 -7.09 6.74 6.90
CA ARG A 54 -5.84 7.43 6.57
C ARG A 54 -4.67 6.47 6.74
N LEU A 55 -3.77 6.46 5.76
CA LEU A 55 -2.61 5.58 5.77
C LEU A 55 -1.46 6.27 6.51
N THR A 56 -1.51 6.25 7.83
CA THR A 56 -0.45 6.78 8.68
C THR A 56 0.25 5.62 9.38
N LEU A 57 1.48 5.84 9.84
CA LEU A 57 2.19 4.80 10.58
C LEU A 57 1.38 4.33 11.79
N THR A 58 0.79 5.28 12.53
CA THR A 58 -0.01 4.95 13.70
C THR A 58 -1.19 4.04 13.36
N ASN A 59 -1.94 4.40 12.32
CA ASN A 59 -3.11 3.60 11.92
C ASN A 59 -2.71 2.21 11.42
N ILE A 60 -1.60 2.12 10.68
CA ILE A 60 -1.10 0.84 10.20
C ILE A 60 -0.68 -0.05 11.37
N ILE A 61 0.04 0.53 12.33
CA ILE A 61 0.49 -0.20 13.51
C ILE A 61 -0.71 -0.69 14.33
N GLU A 62 -1.70 0.15 14.54
CA GLU A 62 -2.91 -0.23 15.27
C GLU A 62 -3.64 -1.39 14.60
N LEU A 63 -3.75 -1.36 13.29
CA LEU A 63 -4.46 -2.40 12.56
C LEU A 63 -3.69 -3.73 12.53
N THR A 64 -2.38 -3.65 12.34
CA THR A 64 -1.57 -4.86 12.11
C THR A 64 -0.92 -5.42 13.34
N ALA A 65 -0.80 -4.63 14.41
CA ALA A 65 -0.04 -4.96 15.62
C ALA A 65 1.45 -5.23 15.34
N LEU A 66 1.96 -4.74 14.21
CA LEU A 66 3.38 -4.84 13.90
C LEU A 66 4.17 -3.77 14.66
N THR A 67 5.49 -3.96 14.76
CA THR A 67 6.34 -2.95 15.38
C THR A 67 6.49 -1.74 14.47
N ARG A 68 6.76 -0.57 15.08
CA ARG A 68 6.99 0.65 14.31
C ARG A 68 8.16 0.48 13.34
N GLY A 69 9.26 -0.14 13.80
CA GLY A 69 10.43 -0.38 12.95
C GLY A 69 10.11 -1.26 11.76
N GLY A 70 9.37 -2.33 11.97
CA GLY A 70 8.97 -3.23 10.90
C GLY A 70 8.07 -2.56 9.86
N VAL A 71 7.10 -1.78 10.33
CA VAL A 71 6.21 -1.03 9.43
C VAL A 71 7.01 0.00 8.64
N THR A 72 7.85 0.78 9.32
CA THR A 72 8.62 1.84 8.67
C THR A 72 9.54 1.26 7.59
N GLU A 73 10.23 0.18 7.87
CA GLU A 73 11.12 -0.45 6.90
C GLU A 73 10.35 -0.88 5.64
N THR A 74 9.24 -1.57 5.82
CA THR A 74 8.43 -2.05 4.69
C THR A 74 7.83 -0.89 3.90
N ILE A 75 7.32 0.12 4.59
CA ILE A 75 6.76 1.30 3.93
C ILE A 75 7.85 2.03 3.11
N ASP A 76 9.04 2.19 3.67
CA ASP A 76 10.12 2.86 2.96
C ASP A 76 10.51 2.10 1.69
N GLN A 77 10.49 0.78 1.72
CA GLN A 77 10.73 -0.04 0.54
C GLN A 77 9.66 0.19 -0.54
N LEU A 78 8.40 0.29 -0.13
CA LEU A 78 7.30 0.55 -1.06
C LEU A 78 7.38 1.95 -1.67
N VAL A 79 7.78 2.93 -0.88
CA VAL A 79 8.00 4.29 -1.38
C VAL A 79 9.16 4.29 -2.38
N SER A 80 10.23 3.54 -2.10
CA SER A 80 11.36 3.41 -3.02
C SER A 80 10.96 2.79 -4.35
N ARG A 81 9.99 1.86 -4.32
CA ARG A 81 9.44 1.26 -5.55
C ARG A 81 8.49 2.19 -6.29
N LYS A 82 8.12 3.31 -5.68
CA LYS A 82 7.19 4.28 -6.26
C LYS A 82 5.76 3.74 -6.41
N ILE A 83 5.41 2.71 -5.65
CA ILE A 83 4.02 2.23 -5.58
C ILE A 83 3.27 2.83 -4.40
N LEU A 84 3.99 3.50 -3.50
CA LEU A 84 3.42 4.39 -2.49
C LEU A 84 4.01 5.78 -2.68
N THR A 85 3.19 6.79 -2.41
CA THR A 85 3.65 8.18 -2.30
C THR A 85 3.50 8.62 -0.85
N GLU A 86 4.27 9.61 -0.48
CA GLU A 86 4.31 10.08 0.90
C GLU A 86 4.14 11.58 0.97
N THR A 87 3.38 12.03 1.96
CA THR A 87 3.30 13.46 2.31
C THR A 87 3.50 13.61 3.81
N MET A 88 3.99 14.77 4.21
CA MET A 88 4.09 15.10 5.64
C MET A 88 2.87 15.91 6.02
N VAL A 89 2.21 15.51 7.08
CA VAL A 89 1.04 16.22 7.60
C VAL A 89 1.26 16.53 9.07
N LYS A 90 0.55 17.53 9.59
CA LYS A 90 0.59 17.80 11.02
C LYS A 90 -0.08 16.64 11.75
N ASN A 91 0.51 16.23 12.86
CA ASN A 91 -0.13 15.19 13.65
C ASN A 91 -1.39 15.74 14.31
N SER A 92 -2.21 14.86 14.88
CA SER A 92 -3.50 15.23 15.47
C SER A 92 -3.39 16.19 16.66
N MET A 93 -2.22 16.28 17.26
CA MET A 93 -1.96 17.16 18.39
C MET A 93 -1.43 18.52 17.96
N GLY A 94 -1.23 18.74 16.67
CA GLY A 94 -0.65 19.99 16.17
C GLY A 94 0.84 20.15 16.46
N ARG A 95 1.49 19.13 16.96
CA ARG A 95 2.91 19.16 17.30
C ARG A 95 3.69 18.31 16.31
N GLY A 96 4.58 18.94 15.56
CA GLY A 96 5.41 18.22 14.61
C GLY A 96 4.63 17.69 13.43
N GLN A 97 5.25 16.83 12.66
CA GLN A 97 4.68 16.28 11.44
C GLN A 97 4.60 14.76 11.53
N ALA A 98 3.59 14.22 10.88
CA ALA A 98 3.42 12.77 10.74
C ALA A 98 3.49 12.41 9.27
N ARG A 99 3.97 11.19 8.99
CA ARG A 99 4.03 10.68 7.63
C ARG A 99 2.66 10.12 7.25
N GLU A 100 2.16 10.52 6.10
CA GLU A 100 0.94 9.96 5.53
C GLU A 100 1.23 9.44 4.13
N PHE A 101 0.64 8.32 3.79
CA PHE A 101 0.92 7.63 2.54
C PHE A 101 -0.34 7.50 1.70
N LYS A 102 -0.13 7.32 0.41
CA LYS A 102 -1.21 7.01 -0.53
C LYS A 102 -0.68 5.98 -1.52
N ILE A 103 -1.56 5.10 -1.94
CA ILE A 103 -1.23 4.20 -3.04
C ILE A 103 -1.06 5.08 -4.28
N ALA A 104 0.03 4.87 -5.01
CA ALA A 104 0.37 5.72 -6.15
C ALA A 104 -0.78 5.76 -7.16
N PRO A 105 -1.15 6.94 -7.67
CA PRO A 105 -2.25 7.05 -8.65
C PRO A 105 -2.08 6.17 -9.87
N ASP A 106 -0.83 5.90 -10.28
CA ASP A 106 -0.54 5.04 -11.43
C ASP A 106 -1.07 3.62 -11.21
N ILE A 107 -1.08 3.14 -9.97
CA ILE A 107 -1.64 1.82 -9.66
C ILE A 107 -3.12 1.77 -10.04
N PHE A 108 -3.88 2.78 -9.65
CA PHE A 108 -5.31 2.84 -9.97
C PHE A 108 -5.54 3.01 -11.47
N LYS A 109 -4.67 3.75 -12.17
CA LYS A 109 -4.73 3.87 -13.62
C LYS A 109 -4.58 2.51 -14.29
N ARG A 110 -3.60 1.73 -13.86
CA ARG A 110 -3.35 0.39 -14.41
C ARG A 110 -4.53 -0.53 -14.15
N LEU A 111 -5.13 -0.44 -12.97
CA LEU A 111 -6.31 -1.24 -12.64
C LEU A 111 -7.48 -0.91 -13.58
N ARG A 112 -7.69 0.38 -13.85
CA ARG A 112 -8.75 0.80 -14.76
C ARG A 112 -8.49 0.30 -16.19
N SER A 113 -7.24 0.31 -16.64
CA SER A 113 -6.88 -0.23 -17.95
C SER A 113 -7.19 -1.71 -18.07
N LEU A 114 -6.94 -2.47 -17.01
CA LEU A 114 -7.22 -3.91 -17.01
C LEU A 114 -8.72 -4.19 -17.11
N GLN A 115 -9.55 -3.29 -16.59
CA GLN A 115 -10.99 -3.43 -16.60
C GLN A 115 -11.63 -2.89 -17.88
N GLY A 116 -11.13 -1.77 -18.34
CA GLY A 116 -11.76 -1.03 -19.42
C GLY A 116 -11.63 -1.66 -20.80
N GLY A 117 -10.80 -2.67 -20.88
CA GLY A 117 -10.59 -3.30 -22.17
C GLY A 117 -9.90 -2.40 -23.14
#